data_fb92b8b5c57ca96974329c287d5ee17d
#
_entry.id   fb92b8b5c57ca96974329c287d5ee17d
#
_cell.length_a   1.000
_cell.length_b   1.000
_cell.length_c   1.000
_cell.angle_alpha   90.00
_cell.angle_beta   90.00
_cell.angle_gamma   90.00
#
_symmetry.space_group_name_H-M   'P 1'
#
loop_
_entity.id
_entity.type
_entity.pdbx_description
1 polymer ?
#
loop_
_entity_poly.entity_id
_entity_poly.type
_entity_poly.pdbx_seq_one_letter_code
_entity_poly.pdbx_strand_id
1 'polypeptide(L)'
;LYKPDTHEIILHNKNFKTDEELVYTAVHEYTHHLIAEEQLAINGSAYMPNAKVHTEAFWVKFHSLLKIAEEKNYYSINIDSVPELKELTENIQKNYLEANGKLMQEFGRLLSKAHALCEKANIRYEDYLDRVLCLPRNSARDIKRVGQISDIDPAIGFDNMKMISTIKKSDERAKAQEQILSGESPVTVRSLMKQKCQTPDDPKQKLEKEKNRLAKTIAQLQQRLDYVEETLASM
;
A
#
# COMPACT_ATOMS: atom_id res chain seq x y z
N LEU A 1 8.76 -21.31 8.51
CA LEU A 1 7.96 -20.94 9.69
C LEU A 1 8.87 -20.36 10.76
N TYR A 2 8.61 -19.13 11.20
CA TYR A 2 9.26 -18.51 12.36
C TYR A 2 8.54 -18.87 13.66
N LYS A 3 9.31 -19.23 14.70
CA LYS A 3 8.80 -19.49 16.06
C LYS A 3 9.31 -18.40 17.00
N PRO A 4 8.46 -17.49 17.48
CA PRO A 4 8.88 -16.39 18.35
C PRO A 4 9.46 -16.83 19.69
N ASP A 5 8.90 -17.90 20.27
CA ASP A 5 9.27 -18.38 21.61
C ASP A 5 10.70 -18.95 21.68
N THR A 6 11.19 -19.53 20.59
CA THR A 6 12.50 -20.16 20.50
C THR A 6 13.47 -19.41 19.59
N HIS A 7 13.02 -18.33 18.93
CA HIS A 7 13.76 -17.58 17.91
C HIS A 7 14.26 -18.45 16.75
N GLU A 8 13.51 -19.53 16.43
CA GLU A 8 13.89 -20.49 15.40
C GLU A 8 13.16 -20.19 14.08
N ILE A 9 13.91 -20.27 12.98
CA ILE A 9 13.36 -20.30 11.63
C ILE A 9 13.48 -21.73 11.10
N ILE A 10 12.35 -22.36 10.80
CA ILE A 10 12.29 -23.73 10.29
C ILE A 10 11.98 -23.66 8.79
N LEU A 11 12.92 -24.17 7.98
CA LEU A 11 12.79 -24.31 6.53
C LEU A 11 12.81 -25.79 6.17
N HIS A 12 11.83 -26.24 5.38
CA HIS A 12 11.77 -27.59 4.90
C HIS A 12 12.31 -27.67 3.47
N ASN A 13 13.55 -28.09 3.28
CA ASN A 13 14.25 -28.11 1.98
C ASN A 13 13.49 -28.86 0.88
N LYS A 14 12.65 -29.84 1.25
CA LYS A 14 11.82 -30.58 0.28
C LYS A 14 10.74 -29.73 -0.40
N ASN A 15 10.42 -28.55 0.16
CA ASN A 15 9.39 -27.67 -0.38
C ASN A 15 9.94 -26.69 -1.42
N PHE A 16 11.25 -26.59 -1.58
CA PHE A 16 11.90 -25.66 -2.49
C PHE A 16 12.48 -26.37 -3.69
N LYS A 17 12.22 -25.83 -4.88
CA LYS A 17 12.77 -26.33 -6.15
C LYS A 17 14.02 -25.59 -6.57
N THR A 18 14.19 -24.35 -6.10
CA THR A 18 15.32 -23.48 -6.43
C THR A 18 15.85 -22.80 -5.17
N ASP A 19 17.08 -22.29 -5.27
CA ASP A 19 17.71 -21.53 -4.20
C ASP A 19 17.00 -20.17 -4.00
N GLU A 20 16.43 -19.58 -5.06
CA GLU A 20 15.65 -18.34 -4.99
C GLU A 20 14.38 -18.53 -4.16
N GLU A 21 13.64 -19.64 -4.32
CA GLU A 21 12.47 -19.96 -3.49
C GLU A 21 12.86 -20.12 -2.02
N LEU A 22 14.00 -20.76 -1.75
CA LEU A 22 14.53 -20.91 -0.41
C LEU A 22 14.91 -19.58 0.20
N VAL A 23 15.67 -18.74 -0.51
CA VAL A 23 16.09 -17.41 -0.05
C VAL A 23 14.90 -16.51 0.18
N TYR A 24 13.94 -16.46 -0.76
CA TYR A 24 12.70 -15.69 -0.59
C TYR A 24 11.97 -16.06 0.71
N THR A 25 11.81 -17.37 0.96
CA THR A 25 11.13 -17.85 2.16
C THR A 25 11.95 -17.60 3.43
N ALA A 26 13.27 -17.78 3.38
CA ALA A 26 14.15 -17.50 4.51
C ALA A 26 14.10 -16.01 4.90
N VAL A 27 14.14 -15.10 3.94
CA VAL A 27 14.02 -13.66 4.15
C VAL A 27 12.64 -13.32 4.70
N HIS A 28 11.56 -13.97 4.22
CA HIS A 28 10.21 -13.78 4.75
C HIS A 28 10.12 -14.12 6.24
N GLU A 29 10.60 -15.29 6.63
CA GLU A 29 10.59 -15.76 8.04
C GLU A 29 11.53 -14.90 8.91
N TYR A 30 12.66 -14.47 8.37
CA TYR A 30 13.59 -13.58 9.07
C TYR A 30 12.96 -12.18 9.28
N THR A 31 12.12 -11.72 8.35
CA THR A 31 11.36 -10.48 8.54
C THR A 31 10.40 -10.58 9.71
N HIS A 32 9.73 -11.74 9.90
CA HIS A 32 8.91 -11.99 11.07
C HIS A 32 9.71 -11.90 12.37
N HIS A 33 10.91 -12.51 12.39
CA HIS A 33 11.81 -12.43 13.53
C HIS A 33 12.15 -10.96 13.88
N LEU A 34 12.61 -10.18 12.90
CA LEU A 34 12.98 -8.78 13.13
C LEU A 34 11.81 -7.93 13.66
N ILE A 35 10.60 -8.16 13.17
CA ILE A 35 9.41 -7.45 13.65
C ILE A 35 9.04 -7.89 15.06
N ALA A 36 9.15 -9.19 15.37
CA ALA A 36 8.91 -9.69 16.72
C ALA A 36 9.88 -9.07 17.74
N GLU A 37 11.18 -8.99 17.40
CA GLU A 37 12.20 -8.32 18.22
C GLU A 37 11.89 -6.84 18.45
N GLU A 38 11.48 -6.11 17.41
CA GLU A 38 11.09 -4.71 17.54
C GLU A 38 9.85 -4.54 18.43
N GLN A 39 8.86 -5.43 18.29
CA GLN A 39 7.67 -5.40 19.15
C GLN A 39 7.98 -5.74 20.58
N LEU A 40 8.86 -6.71 20.83
CA LEU A 40 9.33 -7.06 22.16
C LEU A 40 10.04 -5.88 22.84
N ALA A 41 10.90 -5.18 22.10
CA ALA A 41 11.61 -4.02 22.60
C ALA A 41 10.69 -2.83 22.94
N ILE A 42 9.59 -2.64 22.18
CA ILE A 42 8.67 -1.52 22.36
C ILE A 42 7.58 -1.83 23.39
N ASN A 43 7.01 -3.04 23.34
CA ASN A 43 5.78 -3.40 24.05
C ASN A 43 6.01 -4.42 25.18
N GLY A 44 7.23 -4.93 25.33
CA GLY A 44 7.53 -6.02 26.29
C GLY A 44 6.92 -7.38 25.91
N SER A 45 6.36 -7.52 24.71
CA SER A 45 5.79 -8.77 24.18
C SER A 45 5.96 -8.85 22.67
N ALA A 46 6.47 -9.98 22.20
CA ALA A 46 6.56 -10.30 20.77
C ALA A 46 5.19 -10.72 20.18
N TYR A 47 4.23 -11.08 21.01
CA TYR A 47 2.92 -11.55 20.62
C TYR A 47 1.84 -10.48 20.81
N MET A 48 1.16 -10.11 19.74
CA MET A 48 -0.05 -9.29 19.78
C MET A 48 -1.23 -10.13 19.26
N PRO A 49 -2.17 -10.51 20.14
CA PRO A 49 -3.36 -11.25 19.73
C PRO A 49 -4.16 -10.41 18.71
N ASN A 50 -4.59 -11.06 17.62
CA ASN A 50 -5.35 -10.45 16.51
C ASN A 50 -4.63 -9.36 15.68
N ALA A 51 -3.33 -9.17 15.83
CA ALA A 51 -2.57 -8.30 14.95
C ALA A 51 -2.44 -8.91 13.53
N LYS A 52 -2.56 -8.08 12.50
CA LYS A 52 -2.23 -8.50 11.13
C LYS A 52 -0.75 -8.84 11.07
N VAL A 53 -0.44 -10.05 10.67
CA VAL A 53 0.94 -10.56 10.61
C VAL A 53 1.74 -9.86 9.50
N HIS A 54 1.12 -9.67 8.32
CA HIS A 54 1.74 -8.99 7.17
C HIS A 54 1.24 -7.55 7.05
N THR A 55 1.83 -6.66 7.83
CA THR A 55 1.55 -5.21 7.80
C THR A 55 2.33 -4.50 6.70
N GLU A 56 2.04 -3.20 6.47
CA GLU A 56 2.84 -2.36 5.57
C GLU A 56 4.33 -2.35 6.02
N ALA A 57 4.59 -2.26 7.32
CA ALA A 57 5.94 -2.31 7.87
C ALA A 57 6.66 -3.64 7.59
N PHE A 58 5.94 -4.76 7.63
CA PHE A 58 6.46 -6.07 7.24
C PHE A 58 6.95 -6.05 5.79
N TRP A 59 6.10 -5.63 4.85
CA TRP A 59 6.44 -5.63 3.44
C TRP A 59 7.60 -4.70 3.10
N VAL A 60 7.66 -3.53 3.72
CA VAL A 60 8.79 -2.59 3.55
C VAL A 60 10.11 -3.24 3.99
N LYS A 61 10.14 -3.84 5.18
CA LYS A 61 11.33 -4.52 5.72
C LYS A 61 11.71 -5.72 4.86
N PHE A 62 10.74 -6.53 4.48
CA PHE A 62 10.92 -7.68 3.61
C PHE A 62 11.55 -7.31 2.26
N HIS A 63 10.99 -6.32 1.56
CA HIS A 63 11.55 -5.87 0.28
C HIS A 63 12.93 -5.23 0.43
N SER A 64 13.21 -4.53 1.54
CA SER A 64 14.55 -4.00 1.79
C SER A 64 15.59 -5.09 1.98
N LEU A 65 15.22 -6.19 2.65
CA LEU A 65 16.10 -7.36 2.83
C LEU A 65 16.29 -8.14 1.53
N LEU A 66 15.23 -8.30 0.72
CA LEU A 66 15.36 -8.91 -0.61
C LEU A 66 16.29 -8.11 -1.51
N LYS A 67 16.19 -6.77 -1.50
CA LYS A 67 17.12 -5.92 -2.25
C LYS A 67 18.58 -6.13 -1.83
N ILE A 68 18.85 -6.27 -0.53
CA ILE A 68 20.19 -6.60 -0.03
C ILE A 68 20.63 -8.00 -0.53
N ALA A 69 19.71 -8.96 -0.58
CA ALA A 69 20.01 -10.30 -1.12
C ALA A 69 20.32 -10.25 -2.62
N GLU A 70 19.60 -9.41 -3.39
CA GLU A 70 19.87 -9.16 -4.81
C GLU A 70 21.23 -8.49 -5.02
N GLU A 71 21.57 -7.45 -4.27
CA GLU A 71 22.86 -6.77 -4.34
C GLU A 71 24.04 -7.71 -4.02
N LYS A 72 23.80 -8.74 -3.20
CA LYS A 72 24.78 -9.76 -2.86
C LYS A 72 24.75 -10.99 -3.78
N ASN A 73 23.90 -11.00 -4.80
CA ASN A 73 23.68 -12.12 -5.73
C ASN A 73 23.21 -13.42 -5.06
N TYR A 74 22.49 -13.33 -3.94
CA TYR A 74 21.84 -14.48 -3.30
C TYR A 74 20.40 -14.69 -3.77
N TYR A 75 19.81 -13.70 -4.43
CA TYR A 75 18.44 -13.73 -4.95
C TYR A 75 18.37 -12.94 -6.26
N SER A 76 17.56 -13.42 -7.19
CA SER A 76 17.25 -12.69 -8.42
C SER A 76 15.89 -13.09 -8.99
N ILE A 77 15.21 -12.15 -9.62
CA ILE A 77 14.03 -12.44 -10.44
C ILE A 77 14.47 -12.46 -11.89
N ASN A 78 14.88 -13.63 -12.38
CA ASN A 78 15.37 -13.80 -13.73
C ASN A 78 14.24 -14.19 -14.71
N ILE A 79 13.46 -13.20 -15.16
CA ILE A 79 12.41 -13.41 -16.18
C ILE A 79 12.99 -13.66 -17.57
N ASP A 80 14.25 -13.27 -17.82
CA ASP A 80 14.90 -13.48 -19.12
C ASP A 80 15.22 -14.95 -19.40
N SER A 81 15.28 -15.79 -18.35
CA SER A 81 15.48 -17.22 -18.49
C SER A 81 14.28 -17.96 -19.09
N VAL A 82 13.09 -17.32 -19.13
CA VAL A 82 11.84 -17.88 -19.66
C VAL A 82 11.28 -16.92 -20.72
N PRO A 83 11.60 -17.12 -22.01
CA PRO A 83 11.21 -16.19 -23.07
C PRO A 83 9.70 -15.89 -23.14
N GLU A 84 8.87 -16.92 -22.94
CA GLU A 84 7.41 -16.74 -22.93
C GLU A 84 6.95 -15.85 -21.77
N LEU A 85 7.57 -15.95 -20.58
CA LEU A 85 7.25 -15.09 -19.43
C LEU A 85 7.69 -13.66 -19.71
N LYS A 86 8.84 -13.45 -20.35
CA LYS A 86 9.32 -12.12 -20.74
C LYS A 86 8.34 -11.45 -21.70
N GLU A 87 7.98 -12.14 -22.81
CA GLU A 87 7.03 -11.64 -23.80
C GLU A 87 5.66 -11.31 -23.17
N LEU A 88 5.16 -12.21 -22.32
CA LEU A 88 3.92 -12.00 -21.59
C LEU A 88 4.00 -10.79 -20.65
N THR A 89 5.12 -10.61 -19.95
CA THR A 89 5.35 -9.46 -19.06
C THR A 89 5.35 -8.15 -19.85
N GLU A 90 6.06 -8.09 -20.95
CA GLU A 90 6.09 -6.91 -21.84
C GLU A 90 4.69 -6.59 -22.39
N ASN A 91 3.93 -7.61 -22.78
CA ASN A 91 2.55 -7.46 -23.22
C ASN A 91 1.66 -6.89 -22.12
N ILE A 92 1.72 -7.43 -20.89
CA ILE A 92 0.94 -6.96 -19.75
C ILE A 92 1.31 -5.51 -19.43
N GLN A 93 2.60 -5.19 -19.37
CA GLN A 93 3.06 -3.84 -19.04
C GLN A 93 2.56 -2.81 -20.04
N LYS A 94 2.74 -3.06 -21.35
CA LYS A 94 2.43 -2.11 -22.39
C LYS A 94 0.94 -2.03 -22.73
N ASN A 95 0.30 -3.18 -22.94
CA ASN A 95 -1.06 -3.24 -23.48
C ASN A 95 -2.16 -3.21 -22.41
N TYR A 96 -1.79 -3.42 -21.13
CA TYR A 96 -2.75 -3.39 -20.02
C TYR A 96 -2.41 -2.33 -18.99
N LEU A 97 -1.22 -2.34 -18.39
CA LEU A 97 -0.91 -1.40 -17.32
C LEU A 97 -0.75 0.03 -17.85
N GLU A 98 0.09 0.23 -18.84
CA GLU A 98 0.31 1.55 -19.45
C GLU A 98 -0.94 2.05 -20.20
N ALA A 99 -1.58 1.18 -20.98
CA ALA A 99 -2.80 1.54 -21.71
C ALA A 99 -3.94 1.94 -20.76
N ASN A 100 -4.13 1.20 -19.66
CA ASN A 100 -5.10 1.57 -18.62
C ASN A 100 -4.71 2.90 -17.94
N GLY A 101 -3.42 3.12 -17.66
CA GLY A 101 -2.93 4.39 -17.13
C GLY A 101 -3.30 5.58 -18.02
N LYS A 102 -3.05 5.46 -19.33
CA LYS A 102 -3.41 6.49 -20.33
C LYS A 102 -4.92 6.74 -20.39
N LEU A 103 -5.70 5.66 -20.42
CA LEU A 103 -7.17 5.73 -20.43
C LEU A 103 -7.70 6.46 -19.20
N MET A 104 -7.17 6.16 -18.02
CA MET A 104 -7.60 6.78 -16.77
C MET A 104 -7.18 8.26 -16.67
N GLN A 105 -6.04 8.65 -17.24
CA GLN A 105 -5.68 10.07 -17.35
C GLN A 105 -6.68 10.82 -18.24
N GLU A 106 -7.02 10.27 -19.40
CA GLU A 106 -8.01 10.87 -20.31
C GLU A 106 -9.38 10.95 -19.64
N PHE A 107 -9.83 9.88 -19.02
CA PHE A 107 -11.08 9.86 -18.27
C PHE A 107 -11.11 10.93 -17.16
N GLY A 108 -10.01 11.11 -16.43
CA GLY A 108 -9.90 12.17 -15.43
C GLY A 108 -10.02 13.58 -15.99
N ARG A 109 -9.47 13.83 -17.19
CA ARG A 109 -9.65 15.10 -17.91
C ARG A 109 -11.12 15.31 -18.33
N LEU A 110 -11.79 14.24 -18.80
CA LEU A 110 -13.22 14.30 -19.14
C LEU A 110 -14.09 14.57 -17.92
N LEU A 111 -13.82 13.92 -16.78
CA LEU A 111 -14.52 14.21 -15.52
C LEU A 111 -14.32 15.64 -15.04
N SER A 112 -13.14 16.21 -15.26
CA SER A 112 -12.90 17.64 -14.95
C SER A 112 -13.71 18.56 -15.84
N LYS A 113 -13.83 18.25 -17.14
CA LYS A 113 -14.69 19.00 -18.07
C LYS A 113 -16.18 18.86 -17.69
N ALA A 114 -16.63 17.64 -17.36
CA ALA A 114 -17.99 17.37 -16.93
C ALA A 114 -18.34 18.17 -15.66
N HIS A 115 -17.42 18.24 -14.69
CA HIS A 115 -17.61 19.03 -13.48
C HIS A 115 -17.84 20.52 -13.80
N ALA A 116 -17.00 21.12 -14.66
CA ALA A 116 -17.15 22.50 -15.06
C ALA A 116 -18.45 22.77 -15.84
N LEU A 117 -18.93 21.82 -16.63
CA LEU A 117 -20.21 21.92 -17.33
C LEU A 117 -21.39 21.79 -16.36
N CYS A 118 -21.33 20.92 -15.38
CA CYS A 118 -22.33 20.81 -14.33
C CYS A 118 -22.46 22.13 -13.54
N GLU A 119 -21.33 22.77 -13.18
CA GLU A 119 -21.33 24.07 -12.51
C GLU A 119 -22.04 25.15 -13.36
N LYS A 120 -21.72 25.23 -14.66
CA LYS A 120 -22.36 26.18 -15.59
C LYS A 120 -23.86 25.93 -15.75
N ALA A 121 -24.29 24.68 -15.68
CA ALA A 121 -25.68 24.27 -15.83
C ALA A 121 -26.47 24.28 -14.50
N ASN A 122 -25.86 24.65 -13.38
CA ASN A 122 -26.39 24.55 -12.01
C ASN A 122 -26.85 23.15 -11.64
N ILE A 123 -26.15 22.12 -12.17
CA ILE A 123 -26.35 20.71 -11.85
C ILE A 123 -25.39 20.30 -10.74
N ARG A 124 -25.88 19.58 -9.73
CA ARG A 124 -25.01 19.01 -8.69
C ARG A 124 -24.13 17.92 -9.29
N TYR A 125 -22.81 18.14 -9.27
CA TYR A 125 -21.87 17.19 -9.86
C TYR A 125 -21.91 15.81 -9.18
N GLU A 126 -22.15 15.76 -7.86
CA GLU A 126 -22.30 14.52 -7.12
C GLU A 126 -23.52 13.72 -7.59
N ASP A 127 -24.64 14.40 -7.87
CA ASP A 127 -25.86 13.76 -8.41
C ASP A 127 -25.63 13.24 -9.84
N TYR A 128 -24.91 13.99 -10.66
CA TYR A 128 -24.47 13.57 -11.99
C TYR A 128 -23.60 12.30 -11.92
N LEU A 129 -22.64 12.24 -10.99
CA LEU A 129 -21.81 11.05 -10.79
C LEU A 129 -22.65 9.82 -10.37
N ASP A 130 -23.52 10.03 -9.38
CA ASP A 130 -24.26 8.91 -8.76
C ASP A 130 -25.36 8.35 -9.67
N ARG A 131 -26.10 9.24 -10.39
CA ARG A 131 -27.33 8.87 -11.11
C ARG A 131 -27.20 8.81 -12.62
N VAL A 132 -26.26 9.57 -13.20
CA VAL A 132 -26.06 9.60 -14.65
C VAL A 132 -24.89 8.71 -15.06
N LEU A 133 -23.74 8.85 -14.39
CA LEU A 133 -22.56 8.04 -14.68
C LEU A 133 -22.51 6.73 -13.89
N CYS A 134 -23.33 6.61 -12.82
CA CYS A 134 -23.28 5.48 -11.89
C CYS A 134 -21.86 5.18 -11.38
N LEU A 135 -21.09 6.25 -11.13
CA LEU A 135 -19.66 6.18 -10.78
C LEU A 135 -19.46 6.55 -9.30
N PRO A 136 -18.85 5.67 -8.49
CA PRO A 136 -18.56 5.96 -7.09
C PRO A 136 -17.73 7.25 -6.93
N ARG A 137 -18.16 8.16 -6.06
CA ARG A 137 -17.53 9.48 -5.86
C ARG A 137 -16.05 9.43 -5.52
N ASN A 138 -15.63 8.42 -4.73
CA ASN A 138 -14.22 8.24 -4.39
C ASN A 138 -13.39 7.87 -5.63
N SER A 139 -13.90 6.95 -6.47
CA SER A 139 -13.25 6.57 -7.72
C SER A 139 -13.17 7.77 -8.67
N ALA A 140 -14.26 8.53 -8.84
CA ALA A 140 -14.29 9.73 -9.67
C ALA A 140 -13.26 10.77 -9.21
N ARG A 141 -13.13 10.98 -7.89
CA ARG A 141 -12.15 11.91 -7.32
C ARG A 141 -10.71 11.49 -7.61
N ASP A 142 -10.40 10.21 -7.45
CA ASP A 142 -9.06 9.70 -7.68
C ASP A 142 -8.69 9.73 -9.16
N ILE A 143 -9.61 9.34 -10.06
CA ILE A 143 -9.45 9.42 -11.52
C ILE A 143 -9.26 10.87 -11.95
N LYS A 144 -10.11 11.80 -11.47
CA LYS A 144 -10.02 13.23 -11.77
C LYS A 144 -8.66 13.79 -11.35
N ARG A 145 -8.14 13.44 -10.17
CA ARG A 145 -6.83 13.87 -9.66
C ARG A 145 -5.71 13.40 -10.58
N VAL A 146 -5.70 12.13 -10.97
CA VAL A 146 -4.71 11.60 -11.92
C VAL A 146 -4.75 12.33 -13.25
N GLY A 147 -5.95 12.62 -13.78
CA GLY A 147 -6.10 13.36 -15.05
C GLY A 147 -5.68 14.82 -15.02
N GLN A 148 -5.61 15.44 -13.82
CA GLN A 148 -5.18 16.83 -13.64
C GLN A 148 -3.66 17.01 -13.55
N ILE A 149 -2.92 15.94 -13.33
CA ILE A 149 -1.46 15.96 -13.13
C ILE A 149 -0.80 15.41 -14.40
N SER A 150 -0.10 16.28 -15.13
CA SER A 150 0.49 15.91 -16.42
C SER A 150 1.85 15.23 -16.34
N ASP A 151 2.54 15.31 -15.20
CA ASP A 151 3.89 14.79 -14.96
C ASP A 151 3.90 13.35 -14.38
N ILE A 152 2.76 12.65 -14.43
CA ILE A 152 2.68 11.24 -14.03
C ILE A 152 2.76 10.35 -15.27
N ASP A 153 3.73 9.44 -15.28
CA ASP A 153 3.94 8.47 -16.34
C ASP A 153 2.90 7.34 -16.27
N PRO A 154 2.10 7.10 -17.32
CA PRO A 154 1.15 5.99 -17.37
C PRO A 154 1.79 4.60 -17.26
N ALA A 155 3.06 4.45 -17.60
CA ALA A 155 3.77 3.18 -17.56
C ALA A 155 3.82 2.54 -16.17
N ILE A 156 3.73 3.36 -15.10
CA ILE A 156 3.67 2.84 -13.72
C ILE A 156 2.33 2.16 -13.38
N GLY A 157 1.31 2.27 -14.23
CA GLY A 157 -0.03 1.74 -14.01
C GLY A 157 -0.91 2.59 -13.10
N PHE A 158 -2.24 2.49 -13.27
CA PHE A 158 -3.21 3.39 -12.64
C PHE A 158 -3.17 3.41 -11.12
N ASP A 159 -2.99 2.26 -10.45
CA ASP A 159 -2.95 2.21 -8.99
C ASP A 159 -1.74 2.95 -8.40
N ASN A 160 -0.59 2.84 -9.06
CA ASN A 160 0.60 3.61 -8.69
C ASN A 160 0.44 5.09 -9.03
N MET A 161 -0.23 5.43 -10.15
CA MET A 161 -0.57 6.82 -10.50
C MET A 161 -1.46 7.45 -9.42
N LYS A 162 -2.48 6.75 -8.90
CA LYS A 162 -3.31 7.23 -7.78
C LYS A 162 -2.46 7.55 -6.55
N MET A 163 -1.54 6.65 -6.20
CA MET A 163 -0.65 6.83 -5.06
C MET A 163 0.23 8.07 -5.25
N ILE A 164 0.91 8.18 -6.39
CA ILE A 164 1.82 9.27 -6.70
C ILE A 164 1.08 10.61 -6.83
N SER A 165 -0.15 10.62 -7.32
CA SER A 165 -0.98 11.83 -7.43
C SER A 165 -1.27 12.52 -6.09
N THR A 166 -1.04 11.84 -4.96
CA THR A 166 -1.17 12.43 -3.63
C THR A 166 0.03 13.29 -3.22
N ILE A 167 1.16 13.15 -3.91
CA ILE A 167 2.37 13.93 -3.65
C ILE A 167 2.22 15.32 -4.24
N LYS A 168 2.44 16.34 -3.41
CA LYS A 168 2.27 17.75 -3.84
C LYS A 168 3.42 18.26 -4.71
N LYS A 169 4.67 17.86 -4.40
CA LYS A 169 5.86 18.35 -5.08
C LYS A 169 6.21 17.50 -6.31
N SER A 170 6.42 18.16 -7.45
CA SER A 170 6.78 17.51 -8.73
C SER A 170 8.07 16.69 -8.62
N ASP A 171 9.12 17.23 -7.99
CA ASP A 171 10.40 16.54 -7.86
C ASP A 171 10.29 15.24 -7.03
N GLU A 172 9.43 15.26 -6.00
CA GLU A 172 9.18 14.06 -5.19
C GLU A 172 8.35 13.04 -5.97
N ARG A 173 7.39 13.49 -6.82
CA ARG A 173 6.66 12.61 -7.74
C ARG A 173 7.59 11.95 -8.75
N ALA A 174 8.48 12.73 -9.39
CA ALA A 174 9.43 12.20 -10.35
C ALA A 174 10.32 11.11 -9.74
N LYS A 175 10.88 11.35 -8.56
CA LYS A 175 11.71 10.36 -7.84
C LYS A 175 10.93 9.08 -7.51
N ALA A 176 9.69 9.22 -7.05
CA ALA A 176 8.85 8.07 -6.72
C ALA A 176 8.49 7.25 -7.97
N GLN A 177 8.26 7.90 -9.11
CA GLN A 177 8.03 7.23 -10.40
C GLN A 177 9.27 6.46 -10.86
N GLU A 178 10.43 7.10 -10.81
CA GLU A 178 11.71 6.49 -11.17
C GLU A 178 11.98 5.23 -10.33
N GLN A 179 11.72 5.28 -9.03
CA GLN A 179 11.85 4.12 -8.14
C GLN A 179 10.93 2.97 -8.54
N ILE A 180 9.66 3.24 -8.88
CA ILE A 180 8.72 2.20 -9.34
C ILE A 180 9.17 1.64 -10.70
N LEU A 181 9.59 2.47 -11.63
CA LEU A 181 10.05 2.04 -12.95
C LEU A 181 11.36 1.24 -12.88
N SER A 182 12.21 1.50 -11.87
CA SER A 182 13.41 0.72 -11.60
C SER A 182 13.13 -0.61 -10.87
N GLY A 183 11.87 -0.94 -10.60
CA GLY A 183 11.46 -2.21 -9.98
C GLY A 183 11.35 -2.17 -8.46
N GLU A 184 11.43 -1.00 -7.81
CA GLU A 184 11.18 -0.92 -6.38
C GLU A 184 9.69 -1.17 -6.06
N SER A 185 9.43 -1.91 -4.99
CA SER A 185 8.06 -2.20 -4.58
C SER A 185 7.27 -0.91 -4.28
N PRO A 186 6.05 -0.73 -4.84
CA PRO A 186 5.21 0.43 -4.56
C PRO A 186 4.92 0.62 -3.06
N VAL A 187 4.90 -0.46 -2.29
CA VAL A 187 4.72 -0.41 -0.82
C VAL A 187 5.91 0.29 -0.15
N THR A 188 7.13 -0.04 -0.57
CA THR A 188 8.36 0.59 -0.08
C THR A 188 8.40 2.07 -0.44
N VAL A 189 8.14 2.41 -1.70
CA VAL A 189 8.08 3.80 -2.17
C VAL A 189 7.06 4.61 -1.38
N ARG A 190 5.87 4.07 -1.17
CA ARG A 190 4.81 4.70 -0.37
C ARG A 190 5.22 4.98 1.07
N SER A 191 5.89 4.02 1.70
CA SER A 191 6.35 4.15 3.09
C SER A 191 7.43 5.22 3.23
N LEU A 192 8.41 5.24 2.32
CA LEU A 192 9.46 6.27 2.29
C LEU A 192 8.88 7.68 2.13
N MET A 193 7.82 7.82 1.33
CA MET A 193 7.11 9.08 1.16
C MET A 193 6.39 9.51 2.44
N LYS A 194 5.73 8.58 3.13
CA LYS A 194 5.07 8.88 4.41
C LYS A 194 6.07 9.31 5.48
N GLN A 195 7.23 8.66 5.55
CA GLN A 195 8.29 9.01 6.50
C GLN A 195 8.84 10.43 6.28
N LYS A 196 9.02 10.84 5.02
CA LYS A 196 9.47 12.21 4.68
C LYS A 196 8.45 13.29 5.05
N CYS A 197 7.17 12.97 5.06
CA CYS A 197 6.09 13.89 5.44
C CYS A 197 5.86 13.96 6.95
N GLN A 198 6.43 13.02 7.72
CA GLN A 198 6.37 13.06 9.18
C GLN A 198 7.60 13.81 9.69
N THR A 199 7.39 15.01 10.23
CA THR A 199 8.33 15.56 11.21
C THR A 199 8.54 14.52 12.30
N PRO A 200 9.77 14.33 12.84
CA PRO A 200 9.96 13.39 13.94
C PRO A 200 9.09 13.85 15.11
N ASP A 201 7.88 13.28 15.19
CA ASP A 201 7.03 13.42 16.37
C ASP A 201 7.80 12.81 17.54
N ASP A 202 7.92 13.58 18.62
CA ASP A 202 8.41 13.08 19.90
C ASP A 202 7.70 11.75 20.19
N PRO A 203 8.43 10.66 20.52
CA PRO A 203 7.84 9.36 20.86
C PRO A 203 6.73 9.47 21.90
N LYS A 204 6.85 10.41 22.84
CA LYS A 204 5.84 10.71 23.85
C LYS A 204 4.55 11.24 23.22
N GLN A 205 4.64 12.14 22.24
CA GLN A 205 3.46 12.68 21.55
C GLN A 205 2.74 11.61 20.70
N LYS A 206 3.49 10.67 20.10
CA LYS A 206 2.89 9.53 19.38
C LYS A 206 2.08 8.63 20.31
N LEU A 207 2.65 8.27 21.45
CA LEU A 207 1.98 7.46 22.46
C LEU A 207 0.76 8.17 23.04
N GLU A 208 0.83 9.48 23.25
CA GLU A 208 -0.28 10.27 23.75
C GLU A 208 -1.44 10.38 22.74
N LYS A 209 -1.14 10.58 21.47
CA LYS A 209 -2.12 10.52 20.37
C LYS A 209 -2.79 9.15 20.29
N GLU A 210 -2.00 8.08 20.37
CA GLU A 210 -2.53 6.70 20.35
C GLU A 210 -3.39 6.40 21.57
N LYS A 211 -2.97 6.79 22.79
CA LYS A 211 -3.77 6.70 24.01
C LYS A 211 -5.13 7.39 23.85
N ASN A 212 -5.13 8.61 23.32
CA ASN A 212 -6.37 9.38 23.12
C ASN A 212 -7.28 8.72 22.09
N ARG A 213 -6.72 8.15 21.02
CA ARG A 213 -7.46 7.39 20.00
C ARG A 213 -8.11 6.15 20.62
N LEU A 214 -7.36 5.38 21.40
CA LEU A 214 -7.85 4.17 22.08
C LEU A 214 -8.94 4.51 23.10
N ALA A 215 -8.74 5.54 23.91
CA ALA A 215 -9.74 6.00 24.88
C ALA A 215 -11.07 6.38 24.20
N LYS A 216 -11.00 7.09 23.06
CA LYS A 216 -12.20 7.43 22.26
C LYS A 216 -12.90 6.19 21.72
N THR A 217 -12.14 5.21 21.22
CA THR A 217 -12.70 3.95 20.70
C THR A 217 -13.37 3.14 21.81
N ILE A 218 -12.74 3.06 23.00
CA ILE A 218 -13.30 2.37 24.17
C ILE A 218 -14.62 3.01 24.57
N ALA A 219 -14.67 4.35 24.68
CA ALA A 219 -15.90 5.06 25.02
C ALA A 219 -17.04 4.81 24.02
N GLN A 220 -16.74 4.77 22.72
CA GLN A 220 -17.73 4.45 21.68
C GLN A 220 -18.24 3.00 21.78
N LEU A 221 -17.34 2.06 22.07
CA LEU A 221 -17.73 0.65 22.25
C LEU A 221 -18.56 0.45 23.49
N GLN A 222 -18.25 1.15 24.59
CA GLN A 222 -19.06 1.14 25.82
C GLN A 222 -20.46 1.68 25.58
N GLN A 223 -20.59 2.85 24.95
CA GLN A 223 -21.92 3.39 24.62
C GLN A 223 -22.75 2.42 23.75
N ARG A 224 -22.08 1.73 22.82
CA ARG A 224 -22.77 0.74 21.98
C ARG A 224 -23.19 -0.50 22.76
N LEU A 225 -22.37 -0.94 23.71
CA LEU A 225 -22.69 -2.05 24.60
C LEU A 225 -23.91 -1.69 25.49
N ASP A 226 -23.89 -0.53 26.14
CA ASP A 226 -24.98 -0.03 26.98
C ASP A 226 -26.31 0.01 26.19
N TYR A 227 -26.26 0.53 24.94
CA TYR A 227 -27.43 0.55 24.05
C TYR A 227 -27.95 -0.85 23.73
N VAL A 228 -27.06 -1.82 23.48
CA VAL A 228 -27.46 -3.21 23.22
C VAL A 228 -28.07 -3.85 24.45
N GLU A 229 -27.51 -3.63 25.65
CA GLU A 229 -28.02 -4.14 26.91
C GLU A 229 -29.40 -3.56 27.24
N GLU A 230 -29.61 -2.24 27.07
CA GLU A 230 -30.92 -1.59 27.25
C GLU A 230 -31.96 -2.14 26.27
N THR A 231 -31.55 -2.36 24.99
CA THR A 231 -32.43 -2.92 23.96
C THR A 231 -32.83 -4.35 24.31
N LEU A 232 -31.90 -5.18 24.77
CA LEU A 232 -32.19 -6.56 25.22
C LEU A 232 -33.07 -6.60 26.44
N ALA A 233 -32.90 -5.69 27.39
CA ALA A 233 -33.72 -5.61 28.60
C ALA A 233 -35.17 -5.14 28.32
N SER A 234 -35.40 -4.49 27.18
CA SER A 234 -36.71 -4.00 26.74
C SER A 234 -37.48 -4.98 25.81
N MET A 235 -36.84 -6.07 25.41
CA MET A 235 -37.44 -7.18 24.62
C MET A 235 -37.97 -8.28 25.51
#